data_d5162c4372e11c83de5a529e48d513c7
#
_entry.id   d5162c4372e11c83de5a529e48d513c7
#
_cell.length_a   1.000
_cell.length_b   1.000
_cell.length_c   1.000
_cell.angle_alpha   90.00
_cell.angle_beta   90.00
_cell.angle_gamma   90.00
#
_symmetry.space_group_name_H-M   'P 1'
#
loop_
_entity.id
_entity.type
_entity.pdbx_description
1 polymer ?
#
loop_
_entity_poly.entity_id
_entity_poly.type
_entity_poly.pdbx_seq_one_letter_code
_entity_poly.pdbx_strand_id
1 'polypeptide(L)'
;MNFRPIAFVWHGKLDDFNTSLAWSPDGKQLAAASVSGQVAIYDAIAGRTIHLFEQAHADGCDALAWRPDGNALATAGRDGTWKLWDTTDGKILAEHEAGAMWAEHLAWSSKPIGDRGHLLALGAGNKVTLWTETGAPAGGALGEAIKFMKTVAEVTWILGGTTLAVATSTGISLRNPVTGNEERAFPSRDPILNMAFSPSGKWLMTGNQDCSVHVWNTDNGGEMHMRGYAAKVKQLAWHRASRWLAAGGGLTISVWDCSGRGPEGRTPLLLEWLPDQISSLHYQPEGDWLASGARDGSLAVWSPTQRQNQISRAKISSGVTRVAWSPDGKLLAATGECGEVQVLAVE
;
A
#
# COMPACT_ATOMS: atom_id res chain seq x y z
N MET A 1 -3.90 -32.30 8.30
CA MET A 1 -3.73 -30.84 8.11
C MET A 1 -5.03 -30.33 7.49
N ASN A 2 -5.81 -29.58 8.24
CA ASN A 2 -7.01 -28.95 7.68
C ASN A 2 -6.58 -27.68 6.94
N PHE A 3 -6.36 -27.80 5.63
CA PHE A 3 -6.22 -26.64 4.78
C PHE A 3 -7.61 -25.97 4.71
N ARG A 4 -7.66 -24.67 4.99
CA ARG A 4 -8.87 -23.91 4.68
C ARG A 4 -8.91 -23.71 3.17
N PRO A 5 -10.02 -24.02 2.48
CA PRO A 5 -10.09 -23.82 1.05
C PRO A 5 -10.07 -22.32 0.75
N ILE A 6 -9.32 -21.96 -0.28
CA ILE A 6 -9.46 -20.68 -0.95
C ILE A 6 -10.44 -20.91 -2.09
N ALA A 7 -11.63 -20.33 -1.99
CA ALA A 7 -12.66 -20.43 -2.99
C ALA A 7 -12.58 -19.27 -3.98
N PHE A 8 -12.67 -19.56 -5.26
CA PHE A 8 -12.80 -18.55 -6.31
C PHE A 8 -14.18 -17.89 -6.22
N VAL A 9 -14.21 -16.55 -6.27
CA VAL A 9 -15.46 -15.78 -6.27
C VAL A 9 -15.74 -15.25 -7.67
N TRP A 10 -14.85 -14.42 -8.22
CA TRP A 10 -14.95 -13.89 -9.57
C TRP A 10 -13.60 -13.43 -10.12
N HIS A 11 -13.55 -13.21 -11.44
CA HIS A 11 -12.41 -12.57 -12.09
C HIS A 11 -12.86 -11.41 -12.98
N GLY A 12 -12.01 -10.40 -13.09
CA GLY A 12 -12.05 -9.31 -14.05
C GLY A 12 -10.71 -9.22 -14.78
N LYS A 13 -10.62 -8.31 -15.73
CA LYS A 13 -9.41 -8.11 -16.50
C LYS A 13 -9.29 -6.64 -16.93
N LEU A 14 -8.09 -6.07 -16.78
CA LEU A 14 -7.61 -4.89 -17.45
C LEU A 14 -6.80 -5.29 -18.69
N ASP A 15 -6.46 -4.33 -19.51
CA ASP A 15 -5.79 -4.54 -20.79
C ASP A 15 -4.28 -4.89 -20.67
N ASP A 16 -3.62 -4.50 -19.56
CA ASP A 16 -2.18 -4.68 -19.38
C ASP A 16 -1.83 -4.89 -17.89
N PHE A 17 -0.54 -4.91 -17.57
CA PHE A 17 0.05 -5.10 -16.26
C PHE A 17 -0.62 -4.24 -15.18
N ASN A 18 -1.10 -4.89 -14.12
CA ASN A 18 -1.74 -4.20 -13.00
C ASN A 18 -0.69 -3.52 -12.11
N THR A 19 -0.80 -2.22 -11.95
CA THR A 19 0.08 -1.38 -11.13
C THR A 19 -0.43 -1.20 -9.71
N SER A 20 -1.75 -1.04 -9.55
CA SER A 20 -2.39 -0.72 -8.27
C SER A 20 -3.71 -1.48 -8.08
N LEU A 21 -4.06 -1.72 -6.81
CA LEU A 21 -5.25 -2.44 -6.38
C LEU A 21 -5.71 -1.87 -5.03
N ALA A 22 -6.97 -1.47 -4.90
CA ALA A 22 -7.51 -0.90 -3.68
C ALA A 22 -8.99 -1.23 -3.47
N TRP A 23 -9.34 -1.70 -2.28
CA TRP A 23 -10.71 -1.86 -1.82
C TRP A 23 -11.29 -0.52 -1.40
N SER A 24 -12.59 -0.29 -1.67
CA SER A 24 -13.32 0.82 -1.04
C SER A 24 -13.37 0.64 0.49
N PRO A 25 -13.43 1.70 1.28
CA PRO A 25 -13.45 1.63 2.74
C PRO A 25 -14.58 0.76 3.33
N ASP A 26 -15.72 0.69 2.65
CA ASP A 26 -16.85 -0.16 3.04
C ASP A 26 -16.77 -1.59 2.48
N GLY A 27 -15.74 -1.91 1.69
CA GLY A 27 -15.51 -3.21 1.08
C GLY A 27 -16.48 -3.61 -0.03
N LYS A 28 -17.34 -2.70 -0.50
CA LYS A 28 -18.33 -3.02 -1.54
C LYS A 28 -17.81 -2.90 -2.97
N GLN A 29 -16.70 -2.20 -3.15
CA GLN A 29 -16.08 -1.98 -4.45
C GLN A 29 -14.59 -2.31 -4.41
N LEU A 30 -14.05 -2.68 -5.56
CA LEU A 30 -12.64 -2.94 -5.78
C LEU A 30 -12.18 -2.13 -6.98
N ALA A 31 -11.14 -1.30 -6.81
CA ALA A 31 -10.50 -0.59 -7.91
C ALA A 31 -9.17 -1.25 -8.29
N ALA A 32 -8.91 -1.33 -9.59
CA ALA A 32 -7.65 -1.77 -10.16
C ALA A 32 -7.20 -0.81 -11.26
N ALA A 33 -5.88 -0.62 -11.40
CA ALA A 33 -5.27 0.20 -12.43
C ALA A 33 -4.19 -0.54 -13.19
N SER A 34 -3.97 -0.15 -14.44
CA SER A 34 -2.95 -0.76 -15.31
C SER A 34 -1.88 0.24 -15.78
N VAL A 35 -0.78 -0.33 -16.24
CA VAL A 35 0.33 0.41 -16.83
C VAL A 35 -0.03 1.11 -18.14
N SER A 36 -1.11 0.71 -18.81
CA SER A 36 -1.67 1.39 -19.99
C SER A 36 -2.49 2.65 -19.63
N GLY A 37 -2.79 2.86 -18.33
CA GLY A 37 -3.62 3.96 -17.87
C GLY A 37 -5.10 3.65 -17.70
N GLN A 38 -5.50 2.42 -17.97
CA GLN A 38 -6.87 1.95 -17.72
C GLN A 38 -7.12 1.80 -16.23
N VAL A 39 -8.30 2.20 -15.76
CA VAL A 39 -8.76 2.02 -14.36
C VAL A 39 -10.17 1.41 -14.39
N ALA A 40 -10.38 0.37 -13.60
CA ALA A 40 -11.70 -0.23 -13.42
C ALA A 40 -12.15 -0.22 -11.98
N ILE A 41 -13.44 -0.04 -11.76
CA ILE A 41 -14.12 -0.22 -10.48
C ILE A 41 -15.10 -1.39 -10.63
N TYR A 42 -14.98 -2.37 -9.76
CA TYR A 42 -15.79 -3.59 -9.74
C TYR A 42 -16.71 -3.62 -8.51
N ASP A 43 -17.90 -4.20 -8.66
CA ASP A 43 -18.70 -4.68 -7.54
C ASP A 43 -17.96 -5.82 -6.83
N ALA A 44 -17.74 -5.69 -5.55
CA ALA A 44 -16.91 -6.60 -4.77
C ALA A 44 -17.44 -8.04 -4.70
N ILE A 45 -18.75 -8.21 -4.76
CA ILE A 45 -19.43 -9.51 -4.62
C ILE A 45 -19.76 -10.11 -5.99
N ALA A 46 -20.39 -9.29 -6.85
CA ALA A 46 -20.87 -9.76 -8.15
C ALA A 46 -19.77 -9.80 -9.22
N GLY A 47 -18.64 -9.11 -9.02
CA GLY A 47 -17.53 -9.03 -9.98
C GLY A 47 -17.87 -8.25 -11.25
N ARG A 48 -19.06 -7.63 -11.33
CA ARG A 48 -19.41 -6.81 -12.48
C ARG A 48 -18.62 -5.52 -12.48
N THR A 49 -18.18 -5.07 -13.64
CA THR A 49 -17.57 -3.74 -13.81
C THR A 49 -18.64 -2.67 -13.61
N ILE A 50 -18.43 -1.80 -12.62
CA ILE A 50 -19.29 -0.63 -12.36
C ILE A 50 -18.86 0.51 -13.29
N HIS A 51 -17.54 0.81 -13.28
CA HIS A 51 -16.95 1.81 -14.17
C HIS A 51 -15.67 1.27 -14.80
N LEU A 52 -15.46 1.62 -16.07
CA LEU A 52 -14.23 1.36 -16.80
C LEU A 52 -13.79 2.68 -17.45
N PHE A 53 -12.66 3.19 -16.98
CA PHE A 53 -12.01 4.37 -17.52
C PHE A 53 -10.88 3.92 -18.43
N GLU A 54 -11.16 3.82 -19.75
CA GLU A 54 -10.23 3.25 -20.75
C GLU A 54 -8.90 4.03 -20.83
N GLN A 55 -8.97 5.33 -20.63
CA GLN A 55 -7.82 6.24 -20.64
C GLN A 55 -7.91 7.20 -19.45
N ALA A 56 -7.91 6.65 -18.24
CA ALA A 56 -7.86 7.48 -17.03
C ALA A 56 -6.58 8.34 -17.02
N HIS A 57 -5.47 7.76 -17.49
CA HIS A 57 -4.18 8.44 -17.66
C HIS A 57 -3.52 8.02 -18.98
N ALA A 58 -2.88 8.97 -19.70
CA ALA A 58 -2.34 8.71 -21.03
C ALA A 58 -1.14 7.76 -21.05
N ASP A 59 -0.26 7.84 -20.04
CA ASP A 59 1.02 7.13 -20.00
C ASP A 59 1.12 6.08 -18.88
N GLY A 60 -0.03 5.71 -18.28
CA GLY A 60 -0.12 4.73 -17.20
C GLY A 60 -0.66 5.30 -15.89
N CYS A 61 -1.38 4.47 -15.13
CA CYS A 61 -1.88 4.81 -13.80
C CYS A 61 -1.07 4.04 -12.76
N ASP A 62 -0.35 4.74 -11.88
CA ASP A 62 0.52 4.12 -10.88
C ASP A 62 -0.09 4.06 -9.48
N ALA A 63 -1.01 4.96 -9.15
CA ALA A 63 -1.59 5.04 -7.82
C ALA A 63 -3.11 5.19 -7.82
N LEU A 64 -3.74 4.51 -6.87
CA LEU A 64 -5.15 4.57 -6.53
C LEU A 64 -5.33 4.86 -5.05
N ALA A 65 -6.25 5.74 -4.68
CA ALA A 65 -6.60 5.97 -3.29
C ALA A 65 -8.09 6.32 -3.14
N TRP A 66 -8.84 5.49 -2.45
CA TRP A 66 -10.23 5.78 -2.11
C TRP A 66 -10.33 6.89 -1.07
N ARG A 67 -11.22 7.84 -1.30
CA ARG A 67 -11.61 8.79 -0.27
C ARG A 67 -12.25 8.03 0.90
N PRO A 68 -12.02 8.43 2.17
CA PRO A 68 -12.48 7.66 3.34
C PRO A 68 -13.98 7.37 3.41
N ASP A 69 -14.81 8.19 2.75
CA ASP A 69 -16.26 7.98 2.65
C ASP A 69 -16.69 6.97 1.56
N GLY A 70 -15.74 6.53 0.73
CA GLY A 70 -15.98 5.61 -0.39
C GLY A 70 -16.63 6.21 -1.62
N ASN A 71 -17.02 7.50 -1.59
CA ASN A 71 -17.78 8.14 -2.69
C ASN A 71 -16.88 8.71 -3.80
N ALA A 72 -15.56 8.69 -3.62
CA ALA A 72 -14.62 9.11 -4.65
C ALA A 72 -13.35 8.26 -4.65
N LEU A 73 -12.78 8.11 -5.85
CA LEU A 73 -11.51 7.47 -6.11
C LEU A 73 -10.52 8.49 -6.67
N ALA A 74 -9.38 8.66 -6.03
CA ALA A 74 -8.27 9.42 -6.58
C ALA A 74 -7.36 8.50 -7.39
N THR A 75 -6.92 8.95 -8.55
CA THR A 75 -5.95 8.26 -9.42
C THR A 75 -4.81 9.19 -9.78
N ALA A 76 -3.61 8.67 -9.95
CA ALA A 76 -2.46 9.43 -10.39
C ALA A 76 -1.61 8.62 -11.38
N GLY A 77 -1.05 9.31 -12.37
CA GLY A 77 -0.42 8.67 -13.50
C GLY A 77 0.90 9.29 -13.95
N ARG A 78 1.54 8.60 -14.89
CA ARG A 78 2.81 8.99 -15.50
C ARG A 78 2.69 10.19 -16.43
N ASP A 79 1.47 10.50 -16.87
CA ASP A 79 1.14 11.73 -17.61
C ASP A 79 1.31 13.00 -16.77
N GLY A 80 1.68 12.86 -15.50
CA GLY A 80 1.89 13.97 -14.58
C GLY A 80 0.61 14.60 -14.07
N THR A 81 -0.53 13.91 -14.22
CA THR A 81 -1.84 14.35 -13.71
C THR A 81 -2.32 13.49 -12.57
N TRP A 82 -3.22 14.05 -11.77
CA TRP A 82 -4.05 13.29 -10.86
C TRP A 82 -5.51 13.68 -11.07
N LYS A 83 -6.42 12.72 -10.84
CA LYS A 83 -7.86 12.89 -11.05
C LYS A 83 -8.64 12.37 -9.85
N LEU A 84 -9.77 13.00 -9.57
CA LEU A 84 -10.74 12.55 -8.58
C LEU A 84 -12.02 12.18 -9.31
N TRP A 85 -12.50 10.96 -9.12
CA TRP A 85 -13.66 10.40 -9.80
C TRP A 85 -14.79 10.19 -8.80
N ASP A 86 -16.01 10.58 -9.16
CA ASP A 86 -17.23 10.16 -8.47
C ASP A 86 -17.46 8.66 -8.73
N THR A 87 -17.61 7.89 -7.69
CA THR A 87 -17.77 6.43 -7.83
C THR A 87 -19.21 6.00 -8.09
N THR A 88 -20.16 6.93 -8.04
CA THR A 88 -21.58 6.68 -8.31
C THR A 88 -21.87 6.76 -9.80
N ASP A 89 -21.42 7.85 -10.48
CA ASP A 89 -21.71 8.11 -11.89
C ASP A 89 -20.47 8.11 -12.82
N GLY A 90 -19.27 7.92 -12.25
CA GLY A 90 -18.01 7.84 -12.98
C GLY A 90 -17.49 9.18 -13.52
N LYS A 91 -18.04 10.32 -13.09
CA LYS A 91 -17.59 11.62 -13.56
C LYS A 91 -16.32 12.09 -12.85
N ILE A 92 -15.55 12.90 -13.56
CA ILE A 92 -14.39 13.60 -12.97
C ILE A 92 -14.92 14.74 -12.09
N LEU A 93 -14.57 14.69 -10.80
CA LEU A 93 -14.83 15.77 -9.83
C LEU A 93 -13.74 16.83 -9.86
N ALA A 94 -12.47 16.40 -10.06
CA ALA A 94 -11.32 17.27 -10.17
C ALA A 94 -10.23 16.62 -11.02
N GLU A 95 -9.47 17.46 -11.74
CA GLU A 95 -8.29 17.06 -12.50
C GLU A 95 -7.25 18.15 -12.42
N HIS A 96 -6.01 17.80 -12.08
CA HIS A 96 -4.91 18.76 -11.93
C HIS A 96 -3.57 18.14 -12.33
N GLU A 97 -2.66 19.02 -12.73
CA GLU A 97 -1.26 18.65 -12.88
C GLU A 97 -0.62 18.40 -11.50
N ALA A 98 0.14 17.33 -11.39
CA ALA A 98 0.89 16.98 -10.19
C ALA A 98 2.16 17.83 -9.98
N GLY A 99 2.51 18.67 -10.97
CA GLY A 99 3.67 19.55 -10.93
C GLY A 99 5.02 18.84 -11.16
N ALA A 100 5.00 17.58 -11.54
CA ALA A 100 6.11 16.77 -12.04
C ALA A 100 5.56 15.62 -12.88
N MET A 101 6.32 15.13 -13.85
CA MET A 101 6.01 13.86 -14.50
C MET A 101 6.09 12.73 -13.47
N TRP A 102 5.23 11.72 -13.60
CA TRP A 102 5.13 10.56 -12.71
C TRP A 102 4.64 10.93 -11.31
N ALA A 103 3.32 10.98 -11.21
CA ALA A 103 2.62 11.04 -9.94
C ALA A 103 2.38 9.59 -9.46
N GLU A 104 3.25 9.12 -8.55
CA GLU A 104 3.33 7.70 -8.21
C GLU A 104 2.70 7.37 -6.85
N HIS A 105 2.40 8.38 -6.03
CA HIS A 105 2.00 8.14 -4.64
C HIS A 105 0.78 8.97 -4.28
N LEU A 106 -0.27 8.30 -3.81
CA LEU A 106 -1.49 8.90 -3.30
C LEU A 106 -1.84 8.31 -1.94
N ALA A 107 -2.21 9.15 -0.99
CA ALA A 107 -2.73 8.70 0.30
C ALA A 107 -3.75 9.70 0.85
N TRP A 108 -4.93 9.23 1.25
CA TRP A 108 -5.90 10.01 1.99
C TRP A 108 -5.63 9.92 3.50
N SER A 109 -5.80 11.04 4.20
CA SER A 109 -5.84 11.02 5.67
C SER A 109 -7.07 10.23 6.13
N SER A 110 -6.89 9.30 7.06
CA SER A 110 -7.98 8.47 7.59
C SER A 110 -8.92 9.26 8.53
N LYS A 111 -8.46 10.41 9.02
CA LYS A 111 -9.25 11.35 9.84
C LYS A 111 -9.23 12.75 9.24
N PRO A 112 -10.25 13.56 9.49
CA PRO A 112 -10.26 14.98 9.12
C PRO A 112 -9.10 15.74 9.77
N ILE A 113 -8.51 16.68 9.02
CA ILE A 113 -7.43 17.57 9.46
C ILE A 113 -8.02 18.94 9.80
N GLY A 114 -8.43 19.11 11.05
CA GLY A 114 -9.14 20.33 11.49
C GLY A 114 -10.39 20.59 10.66
N ASP A 115 -10.64 21.84 10.30
CA ASP A 115 -11.81 22.26 9.50
C ASP A 115 -11.69 21.97 8.00
N ARG A 116 -10.59 21.36 7.56
CA ARG A 116 -10.30 21.10 6.13
C ARG A 116 -10.87 19.77 5.62
N GLY A 117 -11.43 18.96 6.52
CA GLY A 117 -11.86 17.60 6.17
C GLY A 117 -10.67 16.65 5.94
N HIS A 118 -10.90 15.58 5.20
CA HIS A 118 -9.83 14.68 4.80
C HIS A 118 -8.93 15.31 3.75
N LEU A 119 -7.62 15.08 3.86
CA LEU A 119 -6.64 15.57 2.89
C LEU A 119 -6.05 14.41 2.09
N LEU A 120 -5.91 14.62 0.77
CA LEU A 120 -5.15 13.76 -0.12
C LEU A 120 -3.71 14.28 -0.20
N ALA A 121 -2.75 13.43 0.13
CA ALA A 121 -1.34 13.68 -0.15
C ALA A 121 -0.98 13.06 -1.50
N LEU A 122 -0.37 13.86 -2.37
CA LEU A 122 0.12 13.47 -3.68
C LEU A 122 1.64 13.64 -3.72
N GLY A 123 2.36 12.56 -3.95
CA GLY A 123 3.80 12.55 -4.18
C GLY A 123 4.12 12.47 -5.67
N ALA A 124 4.84 13.47 -6.20
CA ALA A 124 5.26 13.53 -7.59
C ALA A 124 6.69 14.09 -7.71
N GLY A 125 7.61 13.31 -8.29
CA GLY A 125 9.01 13.67 -8.35
C GLY A 125 9.59 13.94 -6.95
N ASN A 126 10.08 15.13 -6.69
CA ASN A 126 10.62 15.53 -5.37
C ASN A 126 9.69 16.44 -4.56
N LYS A 127 8.39 16.39 -4.85
CA LYS A 127 7.39 17.25 -4.23
C LYS A 127 6.25 16.43 -3.63
N VAL A 128 5.66 16.96 -2.56
CA VAL A 128 4.38 16.51 -2.03
C VAL A 128 3.42 17.68 -2.00
N THR A 129 2.21 17.51 -2.52
CA THR A 129 1.12 18.48 -2.48
C THR A 129 -0.06 17.92 -1.71
N LEU A 130 -0.83 18.80 -1.06
CA LEU A 130 -2.02 18.41 -0.30
C LEU A 130 -3.27 19.01 -0.92
N TRP A 131 -4.32 18.20 -1.01
CA TRP A 131 -5.58 18.50 -1.68
C TRP A 131 -6.75 18.18 -0.76
N THR A 132 -7.82 18.94 -0.87
CA THR A 132 -9.06 18.71 -0.11
C THR A 132 -9.92 17.60 -0.72
N GLU A 133 -11.00 17.24 -0.06
CA GLU A 133 -11.98 16.26 -0.53
C GLU A 133 -12.67 16.67 -1.85
N THR A 134 -12.69 17.95 -2.18
CA THR A 134 -13.25 18.49 -3.43
C THR A 134 -12.23 18.60 -4.57
N GLY A 135 -10.96 18.21 -4.30
CA GLY A 135 -9.88 18.35 -5.26
C GLY A 135 -9.29 19.76 -5.34
N ALA A 136 -9.66 20.68 -4.46
CA ALA A 136 -9.02 21.98 -4.38
C ALA A 136 -7.68 21.86 -3.60
N PRO A 137 -6.67 22.71 -3.92
CA PRO A 137 -5.46 22.81 -3.09
C PRO A 137 -5.81 23.08 -1.62
N ALA A 138 -5.10 22.44 -0.69
CA ALA A 138 -5.43 22.54 0.75
C ALA A 138 -5.33 23.94 1.36
N GLY A 139 -4.79 24.92 0.61
CA GLY A 139 -4.70 26.35 0.99
C GLY A 139 -3.69 26.65 2.12
N GLY A 140 -3.37 27.95 2.33
CA GLY A 140 -2.39 28.40 3.33
C GLY A 140 -0.97 27.95 3.00
N ALA A 141 -0.15 27.71 4.01
CA ALA A 141 1.22 27.18 3.85
C ALA A 141 1.27 25.82 3.14
N LEU A 142 0.15 25.12 3.04
CA LEU A 142 -0.01 23.82 2.38
C LEU A 142 -0.49 23.93 0.92
N GLY A 143 -0.90 25.10 0.45
CA GLY A 143 -1.19 25.36 -0.96
C GLY A 143 0.06 25.34 -1.83
N GLU A 144 1.24 25.44 -1.19
CA GLU A 144 2.53 25.26 -1.85
C GLU A 144 3.04 23.83 -1.66
N ALA A 145 3.72 23.32 -2.70
CA ALA A 145 4.33 21.99 -2.66
C ALA A 145 5.45 21.93 -1.61
N ILE A 146 5.41 20.91 -0.76
CA ILE A 146 6.53 20.57 0.12
C ILE A 146 7.63 19.97 -0.74
N LYS A 147 8.78 20.67 -0.84
CA LYS A 147 9.91 20.24 -1.68
C LYS A 147 10.93 19.45 -0.86
N PHE A 148 11.43 18.40 -1.45
CA PHE A 148 12.49 17.53 -0.93
C PHE A 148 13.74 17.63 -1.79
N MET A 149 14.90 17.30 -1.24
CA MET A 149 16.15 17.26 -2.02
C MET A 149 16.24 16.05 -2.94
N LYS A 150 15.47 15.01 -2.67
CA LYS A 150 15.44 13.73 -3.41
C LYS A 150 14.02 13.39 -3.80
N THR A 151 13.89 12.51 -4.78
CA THR A 151 12.59 11.98 -5.21
C THR A 151 11.86 11.34 -4.04
N VAL A 152 10.56 11.60 -3.96
CA VAL A 152 9.65 10.96 -3.03
C VAL A 152 9.49 9.48 -3.43
N ALA A 153 9.77 8.60 -2.50
CA ALA A 153 9.65 7.14 -2.70
C ALA A 153 8.32 6.60 -2.17
N GLU A 154 7.71 7.29 -1.21
CA GLU A 154 6.40 6.90 -0.66
C GLU A 154 5.82 8.05 0.18
N VAL A 155 4.49 8.14 0.20
CA VAL A 155 3.74 9.00 1.12
C VAL A 155 2.70 8.17 1.86
N THR A 156 2.53 8.41 3.15
CA THR A 156 1.47 7.76 3.94
C THR A 156 1.07 8.63 5.13
N TRP A 157 -0.15 8.41 5.64
CA TRP A 157 -0.64 9.05 6.85
C TRP A 157 -0.47 8.12 8.05
N ILE A 158 -0.01 8.66 9.16
CA ILE A 158 0.26 7.94 10.40
C ILE A 158 -0.45 8.60 11.60
N LEU A 159 -0.36 7.98 12.77
CA LEU A 159 -0.95 8.44 14.02
C LEU A 159 -2.45 8.76 13.90
N GLY A 160 -3.18 7.82 13.31
CA GLY A 160 -4.61 7.96 13.08
C GLY A 160 -4.97 9.00 12.01
N GLY A 161 -4.05 9.26 11.07
CA GLY A 161 -4.28 10.12 9.92
C GLY A 161 -3.96 11.60 10.15
N THR A 162 -3.26 11.97 11.23
CA THR A 162 -2.98 13.37 11.58
C THR A 162 -1.55 13.83 11.28
N THR A 163 -0.65 12.93 10.91
CA THR A 163 0.73 13.24 10.56
C THR A 163 1.06 12.64 9.21
N LEU A 164 1.67 13.40 8.32
CA LEU A 164 2.12 12.94 7.02
C LEU A 164 3.56 12.43 7.10
N ALA A 165 3.77 11.18 6.69
CA ALA A 165 5.09 10.60 6.53
C ALA A 165 5.49 10.58 5.06
N VAL A 166 6.68 11.07 4.76
CA VAL A 166 7.25 11.11 3.41
C VAL A 166 8.60 10.42 3.41
N ALA A 167 8.73 9.35 2.63
CA ALA A 167 10.00 8.68 2.41
C ALA A 167 10.70 9.23 1.17
N THR A 168 12.03 9.36 1.29
CA THR A 168 12.95 9.65 0.18
C THR A 168 14.12 8.69 0.24
N SER A 169 15.01 8.70 -0.73
CA SER A 169 16.21 7.86 -0.68
C SER A 169 17.17 8.15 0.48
N THR A 170 17.00 9.26 1.19
CA THR A 170 17.88 9.70 2.30
C THR A 170 17.24 9.62 3.68
N GLY A 171 16.01 9.17 3.75
CA GLY A 171 15.30 9.03 5.03
C GLY A 171 13.82 9.35 4.95
N ILE A 172 13.19 9.37 6.11
CA ILE A 172 11.76 9.64 6.28
C ILE A 172 11.58 10.94 7.06
N SER A 173 10.68 11.78 6.59
CA SER A 173 10.29 13.04 7.23
C SER A 173 8.85 12.93 7.68
N LEU A 174 8.58 13.19 8.96
CA LEU A 174 7.25 13.38 9.51
C LEU A 174 6.88 14.85 9.44
N ARG A 175 5.76 15.15 8.82
CA ARG A 175 5.29 16.49 8.52
C ARG A 175 3.97 16.79 9.20
N ASN A 176 3.88 17.97 9.80
CA ASN A 176 2.61 18.51 10.24
C ASN A 176 1.77 18.90 9.01
N PRO A 177 0.57 18.32 8.83
CA PRO A 177 -0.23 18.59 7.64
C PRO A 177 -0.93 19.96 7.65
N VAL A 178 -0.84 20.72 8.72
CA VAL A 178 -1.41 22.09 8.81
C VAL A 178 -0.37 23.15 8.50
N THR A 179 0.87 22.95 8.97
CA THR A 179 1.95 23.95 8.82
C THR A 179 2.96 23.58 7.72
N GLY A 180 2.98 22.30 7.28
CA GLY A 180 4.01 21.75 6.37
C GLY A 180 5.37 21.54 7.03
N ASN A 181 5.55 21.93 8.30
CA ASN A 181 6.82 21.83 9.00
C ASN A 181 7.21 20.39 9.28
N GLU A 182 8.53 20.13 9.25
CA GLU A 182 9.07 18.86 9.71
C GLU A 182 9.01 18.80 11.23
N GLU A 183 8.31 17.78 11.74
CA GLU A 183 8.22 17.52 13.19
C GLU A 183 9.30 16.53 13.62
N ARG A 184 9.67 15.62 12.73
CA ARG A 184 10.69 14.61 13.00
C ARG A 184 11.28 14.06 11.69
N ALA A 185 12.55 13.68 11.74
CA ALA A 185 13.22 12.97 10.64
C ALA A 185 13.89 11.68 11.14
N PHE A 186 13.90 10.68 10.26
CA PHE A 186 14.60 9.42 10.43
C PHE A 186 15.57 9.27 9.25
N PRO A 187 16.84 9.66 9.40
CA PRO A 187 17.82 9.59 8.31
C PRO A 187 18.13 8.14 7.95
N SER A 188 18.28 7.85 6.67
CA SER A 188 18.75 6.58 6.17
C SER A 188 20.00 6.76 5.32
N ARG A 189 20.98 5.86 5.48
CA ARG A 189 22.18 5.82 4.63
C ARG A 189 21.93 5.05 3.34
N ASP A 190 21.01 4.09 3.40
CA ASP A 190 20.67 3.22 2.29
C ASP A 190 19.34 3.64 1.66
N PRO A 191 19.22 3.58 0.31
CA PRO A 191 18.00 3.94 -0.36
C PRO A 191 16.81 3.11 0.11
N ILE A 192 15.75 3.81 0.54
CA ILE A 192 14.49 3.22 1.00
C ILE A 192 13.69 2.80 -0.24
N LEU A 193 13.19 1.57 -0.21
CA LEU A 193 12.34 1.00 -1.25
C LEU A 193 10.86 1.05 -0.87
N ASN A 194 10.56 0.93 0.43
CA ASN A 194 9.22 1.09 0.99
C ASN A 194 9.32 1.42 2.48
N MET A 195 8.23 1.89 3.05
CA MET A 195 8.10 2.11 4.50
C MET A 195 6.79 1.54 5.03
N ALA A 196 6.79 1.15 6.30
CA ALA A 196 5.60 0.70 6.99
C ALA A 196 5.63 1.13 8.46
N PHE A 197 4.58 1.83 8.89
CA PHE A 197 4.37 2.12 10.30
C PHE A 197 3.53 1.02 10.94
N SER A 198 3.88 0.64 12.17
CA SER A 198 2.99 -0.21 12.94
C SER A 198 1.66 0.51 13.20
N PRO A 199 0.51 -0.18 13.27
CA PRO A 199 -0.77 0.43 13.57
C PRO A 199 -0.81 1.28 14.84
N SER A 200 0.01 0.93 15.86
CA SER A 200 0.19 1.73 17.08
C SER A 200 1.00 3.01 16.87
N GLY A 201 1.67 3.17 15.73
CA GLY A 201 2.60 4.25 15.47
C GLY A 201 3.97 4.10 16.13
N LYS A 202 4.18 3.11 17.02
CA LYS A 202 5.41 2.94 17.80
C LYS A 202 6.64 2.57 16.97
N TRP A 203 6.45 1.83 15.89
CA TRP A 203 7.51 1.32 15.05
C TRP A 203 7.39 1.85 13.63
N LEU A 204 8.49 2.37 13.11
CA LEU A 204 8.70 2.64 11.70
C LEU A 204 9.69 1.63 11.15
N MET A 205 9.34 0.98 10.04
CA MET A 205 10.19 0.04 9.33
C MET A 205 10.40 0.51 7.90
N THR A 206 11.60 0.27 7.37
CA THR A 206 11.88 0.43 5.94
C THR A 206 12.51 -0.82 5.38
N GLY A 207 12.10 -1.18 4.17
CA GLY A 207 12.83 -2.14 3.35
C GLY A 207 13.82 -1.41 2.47
N ASN A 208 15.06 -1.87 2.40
CA ASN A 208 16.14 -1.14 1.80
C ASN A 208 16.82 -1.88 0.64
N GLN A 209 17.57 -1.11 -0.15
CA GLN A 209 18.29 -1.61 -1.32
C GLN A 209 19.46 -2.52 -0.94
N ASP A 210 20.03 -2.36 0.24
CA ASP A 210 21.14 -3.17 0.78
C ASP A 210 20.71 -4.55 1.31
N CYS A 211 19.48 -4.99 1.05
CA CYS A 211 18.90 -6.23 1.56
C CYS A 211 18.78 -6.24 3.08
N SER A 212 18.41 -5.10 3.68
CA SER A 212 18.14 -4.97 5.11
C SER A 212 16.75 -4.40 5.37
N VAL A 213 16.30 -4.53 6.62
CA VAL A 213 15.18 -3.79 7.18
C VAL A 213 15.72 -2.91 8.29
N HIS A 214 15.51 -1.60 8.16
CA HIS A 214 15.79 -0.67 9.25
C HIS A 214 14.52 -0.49 10.08
N VAL A 215 14.72 -0.32 11.37
CA VAL A 215 13.64 -0.21 12.36
C VAL A 215 13.94 0.97 13.25
N TRP A 216 13.00 1.88 13.37
CA TRP A 216 13.07 2.97 14.35
C TRP A 216 11.94 2.86 15.34
N ASN A 217 12.29 3.09 16.60
CA ASN A 217 11.30 3.41 17.62
C ASN A 217 10.90 4.88 17.46
N THR A 218 9.64 5.13 17.14
CA THR A 218 9.16 6.49 16.87
C THR A 218 9.12 7.38 18.11
N ASP A 219 9.10 6.83 19.32
CA ASP A 219 9.07 7.62 20.56
C ASP A 219 10.43 8.23 20.88
N ASN A 220 11.50 7.43 20.79
CA ASN A 220 12.84 7.84 21.20
C ASN A 220 13.86 7.96 20.05
N GLY A 221 13.51 7.55 18.83
CA GLY A 221 14.39 7.59 17.65
C GLY A 221 15.46 6.50 17.63
N GLY A 222 15.41 5.53 18.56
CA GLY A 222 16.34 4.40 18.57
C GLY A 222 16.24 3.61 17.28
N GLU A 223 17.38 3.34 16.63
CA GLU A 223 17.50 2.63 15.37
C GLU A 223 18.04 1.22 15.59
N MET A 224 17.50 0.26 14.86
CA MET A 224 17.93 -1.14 14.81
C MET A 224 17.99 -1.59 13.35
N HIS A 225 18.87 -2.55 13.05
CA HIS A 225 19.05 -3.07 11.71
C HIS A 225 18.84 -4.59 11.70
N MET A 226 17.94 -5.06 10.87
CA MET A 226 17.72 -6.48 10.61
C MET A 226 18.37 -6.84 9.26
N ARG A 227 19.37 -7.70 9.30
CA ARG A 227 20.16 -8.14 8.14
C ARG A 227 20.00 -9.63 7.87
N GLY A 228 20.57 -10.10 6.77
CA GLY A 228 20.53 -11.51 6.39
C GLY A 228 19.44 -11.87 5.37
N TYR A 229 18.83 -10.87 4.75
CA TYR A 229 17.92 -11.11 3.63
C TYR A 229 18.71 -11.45 2.36
N ALA A 230 18.26 -12.49 1.65
CA ALA A 230 18.89 -12.93 0.40
C ALA A 230 18.63 -11.98 -0.79
N ALA A 231 17.65 -11.08 -0.68
CA ALA A 231 17.27 -10.12 -1.70
C ALA A 231 16.80 -8.80 -1.07
N LYS A 232 16.69 -7.76 -1.91
CA LYS A 232 16.14 -6.46 -1.52
C LYS A 232 14.77 -6.63 -0.89
N VAL A 233 14.53 -6.00 0.26
CA VAL A 233 13.24 -6.09 0.95
C VAL A 233 12.31 -5.05 0.35
N LYS A 234 11.37 -5.52 -0.48
CA LYS A 234 10.39 -4.68 -1.18
C LYS A 234 8.99 -4.74 -0.58
N GLN A 235 8.74 -5.71 0.31
CA GLN A 235 7.42 -5.96 0.87
C GLN A 235 7.51 -5.94 2.39
N LEU A 236 6.68 -5.10 3.00
CA LEU A 236 6.48 -5.00 4.44
C LEU A 236 4.98 -5.01 4.73
N ALA A 237 4.56 -5.80 5.70
CA ALA A 237 3.16 -5.82 6.13
C ALA A 237 3.09 -5.96 7.66
N TRP A 238 2.29 -5.11 8.29
CA TRP A 238 2.04 -5.15 9.72
C TRP A 238 0.75 -5.88 10.05
N HIS A 239 0.84 -6.72 11.05
CA HIS A 239 -0.33 -7.26 11.73
C HIS A 239 -1.02 -6.16 12.56
N ARG A 240 -2.36 -6.15 12.57
CA ARG A 240 -3.21 -5.14 13.25
C ARG A 240 -2.86 -4.87 14.72
N ALA A 241 -2.37 -5.87 15.44
CA ALA A 241 -1.95 -5.73 16.83
C ALA A 241 -0.56 -5.09 17.01
N SER A 242 0.10 -4.61 15.94
CA SER A 242 1.44 -3.99 15.99
C SER A 242 2.53 -4.90 16.56
N ARG A 243 2.27 -6.19 16.65
CA ARG A 243 3.19 -7.17 17.21
C ARG A 243 4.03 -7.87 16.13
N TRP A 244 3.41 -8.22 15.01
CA TRP A 244 4.03 -9.01 13.98
C TRP A 244 4.28 -8.19 12.73
N LEU A 245 5.52 -8.20 12.25
CA LEU A 245 5.91 -7.64 10.96
C LEU A 245 6.30 -8.77 10.03
N ALA A 246 5.67 -8.84 8.86
CA ALA A 246 6.11 -9.67 7.74
C ALA A 246 6.97 -8.84 6.80
N ALA A 247 8.15 -9.36 6.42
CA ALA A 247 9.05 -8.75 5.47
C ALA A 247 9.45 -9.77 4.40
N GLY A 248 9.46 -9.36 3.14
CA GLY A 248 9.76 -10.21 2.00
C GLY A 248 10.40 -9.46 0.84
N GLY A 249 11.00 -10.22 -0.07
CA GLY A 249 11.65 -9.69 -1.27
C GLY A 249 12.40 -10.77 -2.05
N GLY A 250 12.66 -11.92 -1.41
CA GLY A 250 13.16 -13.16 -2.01
C GLY A 250 12.07 -14.24 -2.04
N LEU A 251 12.46 -15.48 -1.77
CA LEU A 251 11.58 -16.66 -1.73
C LEU A 251 10.98 -16.92 -0.34
N THR A 252 11.50 -16.27 0.69
CA THR A 252 11.15 -16.50 2.09
C THR A 252 10.54 -15.24 2.69
N ILE A 253 9.44 -15.40 3.43
CA ILE A 253 8.86 -14.35 4.25
C ILE A 253 9.40 -14.51 5.67
N SER A 254 10.00 -13.47 6.23
CA SER A 254 10.37 -13.41 7.64
C SER A 254 9.28 -12.70 8.44
N VAL A 255 8.80 -13.35 9.52
CA VAL A 255 7.82 -12.75 10.43
C VAL A 255 8.49 -12.48 11.77
N TRP A 256 8.55 -11.21 12.13
CA TRP A 256 9.25 -10.71 13.31
C TRP A 256 8.30 -10.40 14.45
N ASP A 257 8.62 -10.82 15.67
CA ASP A 257 7.93 -10.38 16.87
C ASP A 257 8.51 -9.04 17.34
N CYS A 258 7.75 -7.97 17.16
CA CYS A 258 8.10 -6.59 17.52
C CYS A 258 7.55 -6.17 18.89
N SER A 259 7.11 -7.12 19.73
CA SER A 259 6.61 -6.81 21.08
C SER A 259 7.73 -6.31 22.01
N GLY A 260 7.36 -5.55 23.04
CA GLY A 260 8.31 -5.07 24.04
C GLY A 260 9.32 -4.08 23.49
N ARG A 261 10.61 -4.48 23.44
CA ARG A 261 11.72 -3.66 22.95
C ARG A 261 11.91 -3.71 21.43
N GLY A 262 11.07 -4.46 20.72
CA GLY A 262 11.18 -4.63 19.27
C GLY A 262 11.82 -5.95 18.85
N PRO A 263 12.21 -6.08 17.57
CA PRO A 263 12.72 -7.32 17.00
C PRO A 263 14.21 -7.63 17.32
N GLU A 264 14.93 -6.69 17.95
CA GLU A 264 16.36 -6.84 18.22
C GLU A 264 16.66 -8.10 19.06
N GLY A 265 17.64 -8.89 18.62
CA GLY A 265 18.05 -10.12 19.29
C GLY A 265 17.05 -11.28 19.16
N ARG A 266 15.99 -11.13 18.37
CA ARG A 266 15.00 -12.19 18.11
C ARG A 266 15.28 -12.91 16.80
N THR A 267 14.89 -14.17 16.74
CA THR A 267 14.89 -14.95 15.50
C THR A 267 13.50 -14.84 14.84
N PRO A 268 13.40 -14.51 13.55
CA PRO A 268 12.13 -14.48 12.86
C PRO A 268 11.57 -15.88 12.62
N LEU A 269 10.25 -15.98 12.53
CA LEU A 269 9.62 -17.13 11.91
C LEU A 269 9.78 -17.01 10.38
N LEU A 270 10.29 -18.08 9.76
CA LEU A 270 10.44 -18.14 8.31
C LEU A 270 9.28 -18.92 7.69
N LEU A 271 8.63 -18.32 6.68
CA LEU A 271 7.58 -18.95 5.90
C LEU A 271 8.15 -19.24 4.51
N GLU A 272 8.28 -20.54 4.21
CA GLU A 272 8.96 -21.07 3.01
C GLU A 272 8.01 -21.99 2.26
N TRP A 273 7.49 -21.53 1.16
CA TRP A 273 6.73 -22.37 0.23
C TRP A 273 6.62 -21.74 -1.17
N LEU A 274 6.73 -20.43 -1.27
CA LEU A 274 6.58 -19.76 -2.56
C LEU A 274 7.73 -20.16 -3.48
N PRO A 275 7.44 -20.62 -4.70
CA PRO A 275 8.47 -21.10 -5.62
C PRO A 275 9.23 -19.99 -6.33
N ASP A 276 8.73 -18.75 -6.28
CA ASP A 276 9.32 -17.57 -6.92
C ASP A 276 9.30 -16.35 -5.98
N GLN A 277 9.89 -15.25 -6.41
CA GLN A 277 10.01 -14.02 -5.64
C GLN A 277 8.67 -13.49 -5.17
N ILE A 278 8.63 -13.12 -3.90
CA ILE A 278 7.48 -12.48 -3.27
C ILE A 278 7.30 -11.08 -3.87
N SER A 279 6.14 -10.85 -4.46
CA SER A 279 5.76 -9.59 -5.10
C SER A 279 4.83 -8.74 -4.24
N SER A 280 4.06 -9.34 -3.33
CA SER A 280 3.12 -8.63 -2.48
C SER A 280 2.85 -9.36 -1.17
N LEU A 281 2.67 -8.61 -0.09
CA LEU A 281 2.27 -9.08 1.25
C LEU A 281 1.17 -8.20 1.80
N HIS A 282 0.14 -8.80 2.41
CA HIS A 282 -0.89 -8.05 3.11
C HIS A 282 -1.46 -8.85 4.29
N TYR A 283 -1.44 -8.29 5.50
CA TYR A 283 -2.14 -8.87 6.64
C TYR A 283 -3.63 -8.60 6.57
N GLN A 284 -4.41 -9.56 7.04
CA GLN A 284 -5.86 -9.44 7.18
C GLN A 284 -6.20 -8.33 8.19
N PRO A 285 -7.04 -7.34 7.82
CA PRO A 285 -7.37 -6.21 8.71
C PRO A 285 -8.07 -6.64 10.00
N GLU A 286 -9.02 -7.57 9.91
CA GLU A 286 -9.83 -8.05 11.04
C GLU A 286 -9.48 -9.47 11.49
N GLY A 287 -8.23 -9.91 11.25
CA GLY A 287 -7.79 -11.26 11.58
C GLY A 287 -6.28 -11.38 11.77
N ASP A 288 -5.80 -12.61 11.74
CA ASP A 288 -4.40 -12.94 11.99
C ASP A 288 -3.70 -13.53 10.75
N TRP A 289 -4.37 -13.54 9.59
CA TRP A 289 -3.83 -14.14 8.38
C TRP A 289 -2.98 -13.17 7.58
N LEU A 290 -1.93 -13.72 7.00
CA LEU A 290 -1.05 -13.05 6.06
C LEU A 290 -1.26 -13.62 4.66
N ALA A 291 -1.65 -12.79 3.70
CA ALA A 291 -1.64 -13.14 2.29
C ALA A 291 -0.30 -12.79 1.64
N SER A 292 0.15 -13.64 0.73
CA SER A 292 1.33 -13.41 -0.08
C SER A 292 1.09 -13.81 -1.53
N GLY A 293 1.67 -13.05 -2.45
CA GLY A 293 1.72 -13.34 -3.87
C GLY A 293 3.15 -13.45 -4.37
N ALA A 294 3.38 -14.29 -5.37
CA ALA A 294 4.68 -14.49 -6.01
C ALA A 294 4.63 -14.27 -7.53
N ARG A 295 5.77 -14.05 -8.14
CA ARG A 295 5.90 -13.74 -9.57
C ARG A 295 5.52 -14.89 -10.51
N ASP A 296 5.48 -16.13 -10.00
CA ASP A 296 4.96 -17.28 -10.76
C ASP A 296 3.44 -17.43 -10.74
N GLY A 297 2.72 -16.49 -10.12
CA GLY A 297 1.27 -16.53 -9.94
C GLY A 297 0.80 -17.24 -8.68
N SER A 298 1.71 -17.80 -7.87
CA SER A 298 1.36 -18.48 -6.63
C SER A 298 0.83 -17.52 -5.58
N LEU A 299 -0.26 -17.90 -4.91
CA LEU A 299 -0.88 -17.22 -3.79
C LEU A 299 -0.86 -18.12 -2.56
N ALA A 300 -0.56 -17.58 -1.40
CA ALA A 300 -0.65 -18.29 -0.15
C ALA A 300 -1.26 -17.43 0.96
N VAL A 301 -2.08 -18.05 1.81
CA VAL A 301 -2.60 -17.47 3.04
C VAL A 301 -2.05 -18.25 4.21
N TRP A 302 -1.33 -17.55 5.07
CA TRP A 302 -0.58 -18.09 6.20
C TRP A 302 -1.24 -17.73 7.52
N SER A 303 -1.06 -18.58 8.51
CA SER A 303 -1.43 -18.32 9.91
C SER A 303 -0.16 -18.28 10.78
N PRO A 304 0.66 -17.21 10.68
CA PRO A 304 2.00 -17.18 11.28
C PRO A 304 1.98 -17.12 12.81
N THR A 305 0.83 -16.82 13.42
CA THR A 305 0.66 -16.74 14.89
C THR A 305 0.26 -18.07 15.52
N GLN A 306 -0.09 -19.08 14.72
CA GLN A 306 -0.50 -20.40 15.18
C GLN A 306 0.69 -21.38 15.16
N ARG A 307 0.68 -22.37 16.08
CA ARG A 307 1.76 -23.36 16.22
C ARG A 307 2.03 -24.23 14.97
N GLN A 308 1.05 -24.32 14.08
CA GLN A 308 1.16 -25.05 12.82
C GLN A 308 0.90 -24.04 11.71
N ASN A 309 1.93 -23.45 11.14
CA ASN A 309 1.85 -22.54 10.00
C ASN A 309 0.91 -23.09 8.93
N GLN A 310 -0.40 -22.98 9.16
CA GLN A 310 -1.41 -23.44 8.20
C GLN A 310 -1.29 -22.57 6.98
N ILE A 311 -1.25 -23.21 5.84
CA ILE A 311 -1.12 -22.55 4.56
C ILE A 311 -2.27 -22.98 3.65
N SER A 312 -3.03 -22.03 3.17
CA SER A 312 -3.95 -22.20 2.07
C SER A 312 -3.31 -21.69 0.79
N ARG A 313 -3.54 -22.35 -0.33
CA ARG A 313 -2.83 -22.12 -1.59
C ARG A 313 -3.81 -21.91 -2.72
N ALA A 314 -3.48 -20.97 -3.60
CA ALA A 314 -4.15 -20.75 -4.88
C ALA A 314 -3.11 -20.35 -5.92
N LYS A 315 -3.53 -20.22 -7.17
CA LYS A 315 -2.69 -19.74 -8.27
C LYS A 315 -3.53 -18.95 -9.25
N ILE A 316 -3.02 -17.81 -9.69
CA ILE A 316 -3.53 -17.07 -10.84
C ILE A 316 -2.70 -17.40 -12.07
N SER A 317 -3.17 -17.03 -13.27
CA SER A 317 -2.55 -17.48 -14.53
C SER A 317 -1.28 -16.73 -14.90
N SER A 318 -1.02 -15.54 -14.30
CA SER A 318 0.21 -14.78 -14.49
C SER A 318 0.86 -14.41 -13.16
N GLY A 319 2.06 -13.81 -13.19
CA GLY A 319 2.76 -13.36 -11.99
C GLY A 319 1.90 -12.42 -11.14
N VAL A 320 1.85 -12.63 -9.83
CA VAL A 320 1.08 -11.75 -8.92
C VAL A 320 1.76 -10.39 -8.83
N THR A 321 1.01 -9.31 -9.02
CA THR A 321 1.50 -7.93 -8.84
C THR A 321 1.10 -7.35 -7.50
N ARG A 322 -0.15 -7.57 -7.04
CA ARG A 322 -0.67 -7.11 -5.76
C ARG A 322 -1.60 -8.15 -5.13
N VAL A 323 -1.63 -8.15 -3.80
CA VAL A 323 -2.67 -8.81 -3.01
C VAL A 323 -3.24 -7.83 -1.99
N ALA A 324 -4.55 -7.86 -1.76
CA ALA A 324 -5.21 -7.01 -0.79
C ALA A 324 -6.42 -7.72 -0.17
N TRP A 325 -6.49 -7.75 1.16
CA TRP A 325 -7.69 -8.18 1.88
C TRP A 325 -8.76 -7.10 1.83
N SER A 326 -10.02 -7.50 1.73
CA SER A 326 -11.16 -6.60 1.97
C SER A 326 -11.11 -6.04 3.40
N PRO A 327 -11.69 -4.86 3.67
CA PRO A 327 -11.68 -4.26 5.02
C PRO A 327 -12.25 -5.15 6.11
N ASP A 328 -13.26 -5.99 5.80
CA ASP A 328 -13.84 -6.97 6.72
C ASP A 328 -13.04 -8.28 6.82
N GLY A 329 -11.97 -8.41 6.04
CA GLY A 329 -11.07 -9.56 6.03
C GLY A 329 -11.64 -10.86 5.43
N LYS A 330 -12.80 -10.84 4.76
CA LYS A 330 -13.43 -12.05 4.21
C LYS A 330 -12.99 -12.39 2.80
N LEU A 331 -12.64 -11.38 2.00
CA LEU A 331 -12.23 -11.53 0.63
C LEU A 331 -10.76 -11.14 0.46
N LEU A 332 -10.08 -11.86 -0.42
CA LEU A 332 -8.73 -11.58 -0.86
C LEU A 332 -8.76 -11.24 -2.35
N ALA A 333 -8.36 -10.04 -2.72
CA ALA A 333 -8.13 -9.67 -4.10
C ALA A 333 -6.67 -9.91 -4.47
N ALA A 334 -6.44 -10.38 -5.70
CA ALA A 334 -5.12 -10.53 -6.30
C ALA A 334 -5.14 -10.02 -7.74
N THR A 335 -4.07 -9.35 -8.15
CA THR A 335 -3.88 -8.89 -9.53
C THR A 335 -2.65 -9.52 -10.15
N GLY A 336 -2.66 -9.65 -11.47
CA GLY A 336 -1.62 -10.30 -12.24
C GLY A 336 -0.94 -9.42 -13.28
N GLU A 337 0.22 -9.87 -13.77
CA GLU A 337 1.03 -9.18 -14.77
C GLU A 337 0.35 -9.04 -16.13
N CYS A 338 -0.64 -9.90 -16.45
CA CYS A 338 -1.39 -9.85 -17.70
C CYS A 338 -2.77 -9.19 -17.55
N GLY A 339 -2.93 -8.29 -16.57
CA GLY A 339 -4.17 -7.52 -16.35
C GLY A 339 -5.22 -8.24 -15.52
N GLU A 340 -4.97 -9.45 -15.04
CA GLU A 340 -5.95 -10.23 -14.28
C GLU A 340 -6.28 -9.57 -12.94
N VAL A 341 -7.55 -9.58 -12.59
CA VAL A 341 -8.08 -9.23 -11.27
C VAL A 341 -8.89 -10.41 -10.77
N GLN A 342 -8.51 -11.01 -9.66
CA GLN A 342 -9.24 -12.13 -9.06
C GLN A 342 -9.65 -11.81 -7.64
N VAL A 343 -10.85 -12.20 -7.25
CA VAL A 343 -11.32 -12.17 -5.88
C VAL A 343 -11.61 -13.58 -5.40
N LEU A 344 -11.12 -13.86 -4.22
CA LEU A 344 -11.11 -15.17 -3.56
C LEU A 344 -11.74 -15.02 -2.17
N ALA A 345 -12.49 -15.99 -1.72
CA ALA A 345 -12.95 -16.14 -0.34
C ALA A 345 -12.03 -17.11 0.39
N VAL A 346 -11.68 -16.78 1.64
CA VAL A 346 -10.90 -17.65 2.52
C VAL A 346 -11.78 -18.06 3.69
N GLU A 347 -12.20 -19.33 3.72
CA GLU A 347 -13.10 -19.89 4.73
C GLU A 347 -12.38 -20.39 5.98
#